data_2d0ab1390dad78931fdca18ef3224376
#
_entry.id   2d0ab1390dad78931fdca18ef3224376
#
_cell.length_a   1.000
_cell.length_b   1.000
_cell.length_c   1.000
_cell.angle_alpha   90.00
_cell.angle_beta   90.00
_cell.angle_gamma   90.00
#
_symmetry.space_group_name_H-M   'P 1'
#
loop_
_entity.id
_entity.type
_entity.pdbx_description
1 polymer ?
#
loop_
_entity_poly.entity_id
_entity_poly.type
_entity_poly.pdbx_seq_one_letter_code
_entity_poly.pdbx_strand_id
1 'polypeptide(L)'
;RSRADALGLMTAGSAVAAVASTAVAAATVWTAQTSATRLARFAPFGLRTGAASYLLGIAAWDFIYYWNHRLAHESRWLWAVHVVHHSSERYNLSTALRQPVAEGVTMAVPYGLLALLGVPPRYVEDARAINLIYQFWIHTEAVRSIGWLEKILNTPSHHRAHHGSQRQYLDINHGSILIVWDKLFGTFEPEVERVRYGLTRNIDTFNLGTIATHEWRDIAADIATAPTWSDRFGFLLRGPGWAYERRDELAPAALEPVSEPVAG
;
A
#
# COMPACT_ATOMS: atom_id res chain seq x y z
N ARG A 1 29.67 19.76 -9.82
CA ARG A 1 29.30 19.85 -8.38
C ARG A 1 30.36 19.13 -7.57
N SER A 2 30.88 19.79 -6.49
CA SER A 2 31.93 19.19 -5.67
C SER A 2 31.38 18.00 -4.84
N ARG A 3 32.28 17.10 -4.40
CA ARG A 3 31.93 16.00 -3.49
C ARG A 3 31.30 16.52 -2.18
N ALA A 4 31.72 17.70 -1.74
CA ALA A 4 31.19 18.39 -0.55
C ALA A 4 29.73 18.83 -0.77
N ASP A 5 29.38 19.35 -1.95
CA ASP A 5 28.00 19.76 -2.28
C ASP A 5 27.06 18.54 -2.35
N ALA A 6 27.56 17.41 -2.87
CA ALA A 6 26.79 16.15 -2.91
C ALA A 6 26.54 15.59 -1.50
N LEU A 7 27.55 15.62 -0.61
CA LEU A 7 27.40 15.20 0.79
C LEU A 7 26.44 16.13 1.56
N GLY A 8 26.54 17.45 1.36
CA GLY A 8 25.64 18.41 1.97
C GLY A 8 24.19 18.23 1.55
N LEU A 9 23.95 17.95 0.28
CA LEU A 9 22.60 17.62 -0.25
C LEU A 9 22.06 16.29 0.28
N MET A 10 22.92 15.27 0.44
CA MET A 10 22.51 13.98 1.01
C MET A 10 22.18 14.09 2.51
N THR A 11 22.95 14.84 3.29
CA THR A 11 22.68 15.06 4.72
C THR A 11 21.43 15.91 4.95
N ALA A 12 21.24 16.99 4.19
CA ALA A 12 20.03 17.80 4.24
C ALA A 12 18.79 17.01 3.80
N GLY A 13 18.91 16.21 2.73
CA GLY A 13 17.83 15.34 2.27
C GLY A 13 17.46 14.29 3.32
N SER A 14 18.45 13.69 3.99
CA SER A 14 18.21 12.70 5.06
C SER A 14 17.55 13.34 6.30
N ALA A 15 17.96 14.55 6.68
CA ALA A 15 17.35 15.28 7.80
C ALA A 15 15.88 15.66 7.49
N VAL A 16 15.61 16.18 6.29
CA VAL A 16 14.24 16.49 5.85
C VAL A 16 13.39 15.23 5.81
N ALA A 17 13.92 14.11 5.29
CA ALA A 17 13.22 12.84 5.28
C ALA A 17 12.90 12.32 6.69
N ALA A 18 13.85 12.43 7.63
CA ALA A 18 13.65 12.04 9.01
C ALA A 18 12.57 12.90 9.70
N VAL A 19 12.61 14.22 9.51
CA VAL A 19 11.59 15.14 10.05
C VAL A 19 10.22 14.85 9.43
N ALA A 20 10.15 14.70 8.11
CA ALA A 20 8.91 14.37 7.41
C ALA A 20 8.34 13.03 7.90
N SER A 21 9.16 11.98 7.97
CA SER A 21 8.73 10.66 8.45
C SER A 21 8.23 10.70 9.90
N THR A 22 8.91 11.46 10.76
CA THR A 22 8.50 11.65 12.17
C THR A 22 7.17 12.41 12.27
N ALA A 23 6.99 13.47 11.49
CA ALA A 23 5.75 14.24 11.46
C ALA A 23 4.57 13.39 10.95
N VAL A 24 4.82 12.56 9.93
CA VAL A 24 3.83 11.62 9.40
C VAL A 24 3.46 10.56 10.41
N ALA A 25 4.45 9.92 11.04
CA ALA A 25 4.20 8.93 12.08
C ALA A 25 3.40 9.55 13.24
N ALA A 26 3.77 10.75 13.68
CA ALA A 26 3.03 11.47 14.71
C ALA A 26 1.60 11.81 14.28
N ALA A 27 1.38 12.29 13.05
CA ALA A 27 0.06 12.59 12.51
C ALA A 27 -0.79 11.32 12.36
N THR A 28 -0.19 10.21 11.91
CA THR A 28 -0.87 8.91 11.80
C THR A 28 -1.32 8.40 13.15
N VAL A 29 -0.43 8.41 14.14
CA VAL A 29 -0.75 7.99 15.51
C VAL A 29 -1.83 8.89 16.11
N TRP A 30 -1.69 10.20 15.96
CA TRP A 30 -2.68 11.18 16.47
C TRP A 30 -4.03 11.01 15.80
N THR A 31 -4.09 10.84 14.48
CA THR A 31 -5.34 10.63 13.74
C THR A 31 -6.00 9.32 14.14
N ALA A 32 -5.23 8.25 14.27
CA ALA A 32 -5.73 6.95 14.70
C ALA A 32 -6.34 7.02 16.11
N GLN A 33 -5.58 7.50 17.09
CA GLN A 33 -6.02 7.61 18.48
C GLN A 33 -7.23 8.53 18.64
N THR A 34 -7.23 9.69 17.98
CA THR A 34 -8.35 10.64 18.10
C THR A 34 -9.58 10.17 17.35
N SER A 35 -9.47 9.51 16.20
CA SER A 35 -10.63 9.03 15.45
C SER A 35 -11.35 7.90 16.19
N ALA A 36 -10.64 6.89 16.67
CA ALA A 36 -11.23 5.79 17.42
C ALA A 36 -11.92 6.28 18.71
N THR A 37 -11.25 7.12 19.49
CA THR A 37 -11.80 7.65 20.73
C THR A 37 -13.01 8.57 20.48
N ARG A 38 -13.01 9.37 19.41
CA ARG A 38 -14.12 10.26 19.07
C ARG A 38 -15.31 9.48 18.55
N LEU A 39 -15.11 8.49 17.70
CA LEU A 39 -16.17 7.72 17.07
C LEU A 39 -16.79 6.69 18.02
N ALA A 40 -16.04 6.18 19.00
CA ALA A 40 -16.58 5.34 20.07
C ALA A 40 -17.74 5.99 20.83
N ARG A 41 -17.82 7.33 20.86
CA ARG A 41 -18.94 8.07 21.49
C ARG A 41 -20.26 7.91 20.75
N PHE A 42 -20.21 7.53 19.49
CA PHE A 42 -21.38 7.32 18.63
C PHE A 42 -21.70 5.83 18.44
N ALA A 43 -20.94 4.94 19.08
CA ALA A 43 -21.21 3.51 19.02
C ALA A 43 -22.57 3.20 19.65
N PRO A 44 -23.47 2.47 18.96
CA PRO A 44 -24.80 2.16 19.49
C PRO A 44 -24.74 1.19 20.68
N PHE A 45 -23.64 0.49 20.84
CA PHE A 45 -23.31 -0.41 21.94
C PHE A 45 -21.79 -0.46 22.13
N GLY A 46 -21.35 -0.87 23.32
CA GLY A 46 -19.93 -1.10 23.62
C GLY A 46 -19.71 -2.57 23.97
N LEU A 47 -18.68 -3.17 23.38
CA LEU A 47 -18.27 -4.50 23.78
C LEU A 47 -17.71 -4.46 25.20
N ARG A 48 -18.08 -5.44 26.03
CA ARG A 48 -17.49 -5.57 27.38
C ARG A 48 -16.01 -5.87 27.26
N THR A 49 -15.22 -5.27 28.14
CA THR A 49 -13.79 -5.58 28.22
C THR A 49 -13.58 -7.03 28.68
N GLY A 50 -12.64 -7.72 28.06
CA GLY A 50 -12.30 -9.11 28.36
C GLY A 50 -11.57 -9.79 27.22
N ALA A 51 -11.05 -10.98 27.46
CA ALA A 51 -10.23 -11.71 26.49
C ALA A 51 -10.97 -11.98 25.15
N ALA A 52 -12.22 -12.39 25.22
CA ALA A 52 -13.03 -12.66 24.02
C ALA A 52 -13.20 -11.41 23.15
N SER A 53 -13.56 -10.27 23.76
CA SER A 53 -13.70 -9.00 23.04
C SER A 53 -12.36 -8.48 22.51
N TYR A 54 -11.27 -8.75 23.21
CA TYR A 54 -9.93 -8.42 22.76
C TYR A 54 -9.54 -9.20 21.51
N LEU A 55 -9.70 -10.51 21.52
CA LEU A 55 -9.43 -11.38 20.36
C LEU A 55 -10.34 -11.05 19.19
N LEU A 56 -11.62 -10.77 19.45
CA LEU A 56 -12.55 -10.32 18.42
C LEU A 56 -12.10 -8.98 17.81
N GLY A 57 -11.61 -8.06 18.63
CA GLY A 57 -11.06 -6.77 18.16
C GLY A 57 -9.87 -6.95 17.23
N ILE A 58 -8.93 -7.86 17.55
CA ILE A 58 -7.79 -8.19 16.69
C ILE A 58 -8.25 -8.83 15.38
N ALA A 59 -9.16 -9.78 15.44
CA ALA A 59 -9.69 -10.45 14.24
C ALA A 59 -10.46 -9.48 13.34
N ALA A 60 -11.28 -8.61 13.93
CA ALA A 60 -12.01 -7.58 13.20
C ALA A 60 -11.08 -6.54 12.58
N TRP A 61 -10.01 -6.16 13.29
CA TRP A 61 -8.96 -5.31 12.74
C TRP A 61 -8.32 -5.95 11.50
N ASP A 62 -7.90 -7.19 11.61
CA ASP A 62 -7.23 -7.92 10.53
C ASP A 62 -8.14 -8.08 9.30
N PHE A 63 -9.43 -8.33 9.52
CA PHE A 63 -10.45 -8.38 8.47
C PHE A 63 -10.64 -7.03 7.76
N ILE A 64 -10.76 -5.93 8.52
CA ILE A 64 -10.91 -4.59 7.93
C ILE A 64 -9.62 -4.16 7.24
N TYR A 65 -8.46 -4.55 7.78
CA TYR A 65 -7.17 -4.29 7.15
C TYR A 65 -7.07 -4.98 5.78
N TYR A 66 -7.49 -6.24 5.66
CA TYR A 66 -7.54 -6.94 4.38
C TYR A 66 -8.31 -6.13 3.33
N TRP A 67 -9.51 -5.64 3.66
CA TRP A 67 -10.32 -4.86 2.73
C TRP A 67 -9.70 -3.49 2.41
N ASN A 68 -9.15 -2.82 3.41
CA ASN A 68 -8.45 -1.54 3.19
C ASN A 68 -7.24 -1.72 2.26
N HIS A 69 -6.45 -2.76 2.48
CA HIS A 69 -5.29 -3.07 1.69
C HIS A 69 -5.65 -3.48 0.25
N ARG A 70 -6.65 -4.36 0.11
CA ARG A 70 -7.20 -4.72 -1.18
C ARG A 70 -7.71 -3.50 -1.97
N LEU A 71 -8.49 -2.64 -1.35
CA LEU A 71 -8.96 -1.40 -1.96
C LEU A 71 -7.81 -0.46 -2.33
N ALA A 72 -6.71 -0.46 -1.57
CA ALA A 72 -5.52 0.32 -1.91
C ALA A 72 -4.84 -0.18 -3.20
N HIS A 73 -5.03 -1.42 -3.59
CA HIS A 73 -4.61 -1.98 -4.87
C HIS A 73 -5.65 -1.83 -5.99
N GLU A 74 -6.94 -1.95 -5.67
CA GLU A 74 -8.03 -1.93 -6.64
C GLU A 74 -8.56 -0.53 -6.97
N SER A 75 -8.14 0.53 -6.25
CA SER A 75 -8.51 1.92 -6.48
C SER A 75 -7.28 2.79 -6.64
N ARG A 76 -7.16 3.43 -7.79
CA ARG A 76 -5.94 4.18 -8.14
C ARG A 76 -5.64 5.34 -7.19
N TRP A 77 -6.68 6.01 -6.67
CA TRP A 77 -6.46 7.09 -5.71
C TRP A 77 -5.91 6.58 -4.38
N LEU A 78 -6.31 5.39 -3.94
CA LEU A 78 -5.74 4.73 -2.76
C LEU A 78 -4.36 4.14 -3.08
N TRP A 79 -4.19 3.59 -4.28
CA TRP A 79 -2.90 3.15 -4.80
C TRP A 79 -1.87 4.28 -4.81
N ALA A 80 -2.25 5.51 -5.17
CA ALA A 80 -1.35 6.66 -5.15
C ALA A 80 -0.77 6.96 -3.75
N VAL A 81 -1.43 6.52 -2.69
CA VAL A 81 -0.87 6.47 -1.34
C VAL A 81 0.03 5.26 -1.17
N HIS A 82 -0.46 4.07 -1.52
CA HIS A 82 0.18 2.78 -1.21
C HIS A 82 1.37 2.44 -2.11
N VAL A 83 1.41 2.96 -3.35
CA VAL A 83 2.49 2.75 -4.31
C VAL A 83 3.88 3.12 -3.77
N VAL A 84 3.96 4.07 -2.85
CA VAL A 84 5.22 4.44 -2.18
C VAL A 84 5.85 3.24 -1.49
N HIS A 85 5.03 2.40 -0.85
CA HIS A 85 5.46 1.17 -0.18
C HIS A 85 5.95 0.13 -1.20
N HIS A 86 5.24 -0.08 -2.31
CA HIS A 86 5.60 -1.02 -3.37
C HIS A 86 6.74 -0.55 -4.28
N SER A 87 7.10 0.73 -4.28
CA SER A 87 8.11 1.28 -5.19
C SER A 87 9.56 0.90 -4.86
N SER A 88 9.80 0.05 -3.87
CA SER A 88 11.14 -0.45 -3.55
C SER A 88 11.50 -1.63 -4.45
N GLU A 89 12.58 -1.49 -5.22
CA GLU A 89 13.15 -2.58 -6.02
C GLU A 89 13.97 -3.58 -5.19
N ARG A 90 14.05 -3.37 -3.87
CA ARG A 90 14.68 -4.26 -2.91
C ARG A 90 13.70 -4.57 -1.80
N TYR A 91 13.73 -5.84 -1.35
CA TYR A 91 12.81 -6.31 -0.32
C TYR A 91 13.57 -6.73 0.94
N ASN A 92 13.30 -6.05 2.03
CA ASN A 92 13.90 -6.31 3.34
C ASN A 92 13.11 -5.56 4.43
N LEU A 93 13.53 -5.67 5.69
CA LEU A 93 12.85 -5.03 6.82
C LEU A 93 12.69 -3.49 6.68
N SER A 94 13.57 -2.82 5.92
CA SER A 94 13.41 -1.38 5.67
C SER A 94 12.26 -1.07 4.69
N THR A 95 11.83 -2.04 3.89
CA THR A 95 10.64 -1.90 3.04
C THR A 95 9.39 -1.74 3.89
N ALA A 96 9.28 -2.44 5.01
CA ALA A 96 8.19 -2.26 5.97
C ALA A 96 8.10 -0.84 6.52
N LEU A 97 9.21 -0.13 6.61
CA LEU A 97 9.29 1.25 7.10
C LEU A 97 9.06 2.30 6.01
N ARG A 98 8.95 1.88 4.74
CA ARG A 98 8.70 2.76 3.60
C ARG A 98 7.20 3.06 3.52
N GLN A 99 6.71 3.84 4.48
CA GLN A 99 5.30 4.17 4.58
C GLN A 99 4.96 5.50 3.91
N PRO A 100 3.81 5.60 3.24
CA PRO A 100 3.36 6.82 2.59
C PRO A 100 2.95 7.90 3.59
N VAL A 101 3.18 9.17 3.22
CA VAL A 101 2.84 10.33 4.07
C VAL A 101 1.34 10.41 4.37
N ALA A 102 0.51 10.01 3.42
CA ALA A 102 -0.95 10.11 3.51
C ALA A 102 -1.63 8.88 4.16
N GLU A 103 -0.88 7.86 4.58
CA GLU A 103 -1.45 6.62 5.14
C GLU A 103 -2.35 6.87 6.35
N GLY A 104 -1.99 7.86 7.19
CA GLY A 104 -2.83 8.23 8.33
C GLY A 104 -4.27 8.58 7.98
N VAL A 105 -4.50 9.14 6.79
CA VAL A 105 -5.84 9.48 6.30
C VAL A 105 -6.60 8.22 5.88
N THR A 106 -5.96 7.32 5.13
CA THR A 106 -6.58 6.06 4.67
C THR A 106 -6.84 5.09 5.81
N MET A 107 -6.04 5.13 6.86
CA MET A 107 -6.21 4.30 8.06
C MET A 107 -7.29 4.83 9.02
N ALA A 108 -7.69 6.10 8.91
CA ALA A 108 -8.72 6.67 9.78
C ALA A 108 -10.08 5.95 9.66
N VAL A 109 -10.43 5.49 8.45
CA VAL A 109 -11.68 4.76 8.20
C VAL A 109 -11.72 3.41 8.93
N PRO A 110 -10.73 2.52 8.77
CA PRO A 110 -10.70 1.25 9.50
C PRO A 110 -10.78 1.43 11.02
N TYR A 111 -10.05 2.38 11.59
CA TYR A 111 -10.13 2.67 13.03
C TYR A 111 -11.51 3.15 13.45
N GLY A 112 -12.08 4.06 12.66
CA GLY A 112 -13.40 4.60 12.91
C GLY A 112 -14.48 3.53 12.90
N LEU A 113 -14.47 2.64 11.91
CA LEU A 113 -15.44 1.54 11.80
C LEU A 113 -15.39 0.61 13.01
N LEU A 114 -14.22 0.21 13.47
CA LEU A 114 -14.08 -0.67 14.64
C LEU A 114 -14.65 -0.01 15.90
N ALA A 115 -14.35 1.28 16.10
CA ALA A 115 -14.84 2.03 17.25
C ALA A 115 -16.37 2.22 17.19
N LEU A 116 -16.94 2.47 16.01
CA LEU A 116 -18.40 2.53 15.79
C LEU A 116 -19.10 1.18 16.04
N LEU A 117 -18.41 0.07 15.73
CA LEU A 117 -18.87 -1.29 16.04
C LEU A 117 -18.71 -1.66 17.52
N GLY A 118 -18.34 -0.71 18.36
CA GLY A 118 -18.26 -0.88 19.81
C GLY A 118 -16.98 -1.51 20.33
N VAL A 119 -15.96 -1.71 19.49
CA VAL A 119 -14.64 -2.17 19.96
C VAL A 119 -14.00 -1.08 20.81
N PRO A 120 -13.56 -1.38 22.05
CA PRO A 120 -12.92 -0.38 22.89
C PRO A 120 -11.72 0.26 22.21
N PRO A 121 -11.54 1.58 22.19
CA PRO A 121 -10.44 2.27 21.50
C PRO A 121 -9.06 1.68 21.82
N ARG A 122 -8.81 1.32 23.08
CA ARG A 122 -7.57 0.67 23.49
C ARG A 122 -7.32 -0.64 22.74
N TYR A 123 -8.36 -1.45 22.49
CA TYR A 123 -8.21 -2.72 21.76
C TYR A 123 -7.93 -2.48 20.28
N VAL A 124 -8.45 -1.38 19.72
CA VAL A 124 -8.13 -0.94 18.35
C VAL A 124 -6.64 -0.55 18.26
N GLU A 125 -6.12 0.16 19.25
CA GLU A 125 -4.71 0.56 19.32
C GLU A 125 -3.79 -0.64 19.49
N ASP A 126 -4.13 -1.56 20.39
CA ASP A 126 -3.38 -2.81 20.61
C ASP A 126 -3.38 -3.68 19.34
N ALA A 127 -4.52 -3.83 18.68
CA ALA A 127 -4.64 -4.59 17.43
C ALA A 127 -3.75 -3.99 16.32
N ARG A 128 -3.72 -2.66 16.22
CA ARG A 128 -2.80 -1.95 15.32
C ARG A 128 -1.34 -2.24 15.65
N ALA A 129 -0.96 -2.14 16.90
CA ALA A 129 0.43 -2.38 17.32
C ALA A 129 0.86 -3.82 16.99
N ILE A 130 0.02 -4.80 17.28
CA ILE A 130 0.24 -6.21 16.94
C ILE A 130 0.39 -6.37 15.41
N ASN A 131 -0.50 -5.75 14.64
CA ASN A 131 -0.47 -5.78 13.18
C ASN A 131 0.84 -5.20 12.62
N LEU A 132 1.26 -4.03 13.08
CA LEU A 132 2.50 -3.40 12.63
C LEU A 132 3.75 -4.25 12.93
N ILE A 133 3.82 -4.86 14.13
CA ILE A 133 4.91 -5.75 14.51
C ILE A 133 4.89 -6.99 13.61
N TYR A 134 3.70 -7.54 13.38
CA TYR A 134 3.54 -8.69 12.50
C TYR A 134 3.97 -8.38 11.07
N GLN A 135 3.52 -7.28 10.51
CA GLN A 135 3.88 -6.86 9.16
C GLN A 135 5.37 -6.56 9.02
N PHE A 136 6.02 -6.02 10.05
CA PHE A 136 7.44 -5.73 10.00
C PHE A 136 8.27 -7.00 9.73
N TRP A 137 8.03 -8.08 10.47
CA TRP A 137 8.86 -9.28 10.33
C TRP A 137 8.62 -10.06 9.03
N ILE A 138 7.45 -9.96 8.41
CA ILE A 138 7.18 -10.65 7.14
C ILE A 138 7.90 -10.02 5.93
N HIS A 139 8.44 -8.81 6.07
CA HIS A 139 9.23 -8.14 5.03
C HIS A 139 10.68 -8.64 4.99
N THR A 140 10.87 -9.92 4.64
CA THR A 140 12.21 -10.53 4.58
C THR A 140 12.31 -11.64 3.53
N GLU A 141 13.48 -11.75 2.92
CA GLU A 141 13.86 -12.89 2.08
C GLU A 141 14.52 -14.03 2.89
N ALA A 142 14.86 -13.79 4.18
CA ALA A 142 15.57 -14.76 5.00
C ALA A 142 14.73 -16.00 5.37
N VAL A 143 13.41 -15.84 5.48
CA VAL A 143 12.49 -16.92 5.82
C VAL A 143 11.78 -17.40 4.56
N ARG A 144 12.08 -18.62 4.12
CA ARG A 144 11.47 -19.19 2.90
C ARG A 144 10.09 -19.73 3.16
N SER A 145 9.90 -20.49 4.24
CA SER A 145 8.62 -21.07 4.64
C SER A 145 8.58 -21.32 6.14
N ILE A 146 7.38 -21.26 6.70
CA ILE A 146 7.10 -21.67 8.10
C ILE A 146 6.17 -22.89 8.15
N GLY A 147 6.10 -23.62 7.05
CA GLY A 147 5.40 -24.91 6.97
C GLY A 147 3.88 -24.78 7.03
N TRP A 148 3.21 -25.64 7.79
CA TRP A 148 1.75 -25.73 7.83
C TRP A 148 1.05 -24.43 8.30
N LEU A 149 1.74 -23.57 9.04
CA LEU A 149 1.22 -22.28 9.48
C LEU A 149 0.85 -21.36 8.30
N GLU A 150 1.46 -21.54 7.12
CA GLU A 150 1.14 -20.83 5.88
C GLU A 150 -0.29 -21.08 5.38
N LYS A 151 -0.96 -22.09 5.91
CA LYS A 151 -2.37 -22.32 5.61
C LYS A 151 -3.29 -21.29 6.25
N ILE A 152 -2.85 -20.67 7.35
CA ILE A 152 -3.66 -19.77 8.18
C ILE A 152 -3.05 -18.37 8.23
N LEU A 153 -1.72 -18.29 8.40
CA LEU A 153 -1.01 -17.03 8.60
C LEU A 153 -0.47 -16.48 7.27
N ASN A 154 -0.49 -15.16 7.14
CA ASN A 154 0.31 -14.47 6.15
C ASN A 154 1.79 -14.59 6.53
N THR A 155 2.66 -14.91 5.59
CA THR A 155 4.06 -15.25 5.85
C THR A 155 4.98 -14.44 4.96
N PRO A 156 6.31 -14.44 5.23
CA PRO A 156 7.26 -13.81 4.32
C PRO A 156 7.12 -14.28 2.86
N SER A 157 6.80 -15.56 2.62
CA SER A 157 6.57 -16.09 1.28
C SER A 157 5.35 -15.42 0.60
N HIS A 158 4.22 -15.39 1.30
CA HIS A 158 3.01 -14.76 0.76
C HIS A 158 3.19 -13.25 0.53
N HIS A 159 3.89 -12.58 1.45
CA HIS A 159 4.07 -11.14 1.37
C HIS A 159 5.15 -10.74 0.35
N ARG A 160 6.15 -11.61 0.09
CA ARG A 160 7.05 -11.45 -1.06
C ARG A 160 6.28 -11.50 -2.37
N ALA A 161 5.40 -12.50 -2.56
CA ALA A 161 4.56 -12.60 -3.75
C ALA A 161 3.70 -11.33 -3.92
N HIS A 162 3.10 -10.83 -2.83
CA HIS A 162 2.34 -9.57 -2.81
C HIS A 162 3.16 -8.36 -3.32
N HIS A 163 4.43 -8.27 -2.99
CA HIS A 163 5.35 -7.23 -3.48
C HIS A 163 5.92 -7.50 -4.87
N GLY A 164 5.47 -8.57 -5.54
CA GLY A 164 5.95 -8.96 -6.86
C GLY A 164 5.40 -8.08 -7.98
N SER A 165 6.27 -7.71 -8.93
CA SER A 165 5.88 -6.98 -10.15
C SER A 165 5.52 -7.90 -11.33
N GLN A 166 5.62 -9.23 -11.17
CA GLN A 166 5.20 -10.20 -12.16
C GLN A 166 3.68 -10.29 -12.25
N ARG A 167 3.16 -10.53 -13.46
CA ARG A 167 1.72 -10.51 -13.74
C ARG A 167 0.89 -11.41 -12.80
N GLN A 168 1.40 -12.59 -12.46
CA GLN A 168 0.72 -13.52 -11.55
C GLN A 168 0.69 -13.05 -10.09
N TYR A 169 1.50 -12.07 -9.72
CA TYR A 169 1.62 -11.55 -8.36
C TYR A 169 0.96 -10.17 -8.18
N LEU A 170 0.32 -9.64 -9.22
CA LEU A 170 -0.40 -8.36 -9.10
C LEU A 170 -1.72 -8.55 -8.38
N ASP A 171 -2.01 -7.65 -7.45
CA ASP A 171 -3.28 -7.55 -6.72
C ASP A 171 -3.67 -8.83 -5.97
N ILE A 172 -2.71 -9.45 -5.27
CA ILE A 172 -2.88 -10.69 -4.51
C ILE A 172 -2.34 -10.56 -3.08
N ASN A 173 -2.73 -11.49 -2.19
CA ASN A 173 -2.20 -11.66 -0.83
C ASN A 173 -2.25 -10.38 0.03
N HIS A 174 -3.43 -9.76 0.13
CA HIS A 174 -3.66 -8.51 0.86
C HIS A 174 -3.78 -8.69 2.39
N GLY A 175 -3.83 -9.93 2.88
CA GLY A 175 -3.94 -10.22 4.32
C GLY A 175 -2.80 -9.62 5.13
N SER A 176 -3.09 -9.25 6.37
CA SER A 176 -2.08 -8.79 7.30
C SER A 176 -1.50 -9.94 8.13
N ILE A 177 -2.22 -10.39 9.15
CA ILE A 177 -1.83 -11.51 9.99
C ILE A 177 -2.35 -12.82 9.40
N LEU A 178 -3.61 -12.82 8.96
CA LEU A 178 -4.29 -14.01 8.46
C LEU A 178 -4.39 -14.00 6.93
N ILE A 179 -3.85 -15.05 6.30
CA ILE A 179 -3.99 -15.28 4.85
C ILE A 179 -5.36 -15.91 4.49
N VAL A 180 -6.14 -16.25 5.49
CA VAL A 180 -7.45 -16.88 5.29
C VAL A 180 -8.43 -15.97 4.55
N TRP A 181 -8.28 -14.65 4.68
CA TRP A 181 -9.10 -13.68 3.96
C TRP A 181 -8.85 -13.75 2.46
N ASP A 182 -7.59 -13.82 2.05
CA ASP A 182 -7.23 -13.97 0.64
C ASP A 182 -7.79 -15.26 0.04
N LYS A 183 -7.71 -16.36 0.79
CA LYS A 183 -8.30 -17.65 0.38
C LYS A 183 -9.82 -17.58 0.29
N LEU A 184 -10.46 -16.90 1.22
CA LEU A 184 -11.93 -16.76 1.26
C LEU A 184 -12.46 -15.90 0.12
N PHE A 185 -11.73 -14.81 -0.21
CA PHE A 185 -12.15 -13.83 -1.20
C PHE A 185 -11.43 -13.94 -2.55
N GLY A 186 -10.67 -15.03 -2.77
CA GLY A 186 -10.11 -15.41 -4.06
C GLY A 186 -8.91 -14.56 -4.51
N THR A 187 -8.18 -13.97 -3.57
CA THR A 187 -6.96 -13.17 -3.84
C THR A 187 -5.69 -13.87 -3.38
N PHE A 188 -5.75 -15.16 -3.07
CA PHE A 188 -4.58 -15.94 -2.64
C PHE A 188 -3.80 -16.50 -3.82
N GLU A 189 -2.48 -16.25 -3.85
CA GLU A 189 -1.54 -16.87 -4.77
C GLU A 189 -0.25 -17.27 -4.02
N PRO A 190 0.24 -18.52 -4.16
CA PRO A 190 1.50 -18.94 -3.55
C PRO A 190 2.71 -18.35 -4.31
N GLU A 191 3.83 -18.17 -3.59
CA GLU A 191 5.13 -17.85 -4.22
C GLU A 191 5.66 -19.10 -4.94
N VAL A 192 5.57 -19.12 -6.27
CA VAL A 192 6.00 -20.27 -7.10
C VAL A 192 7.34 -20.04 -7.82
N GLU A 193 7.73 -18.78 -8.01
CA GLU A 193 9.00 -18.39 -8.60
C GLU A 193 9.63 -17.23 -7.85
N ARG A 194 10.91 -16.98 -8.12
CA ARG A 194 11.63 -15.85 -7.50
C ARG A 194 10.93 -14.53 -7.83
N VAL A 195 10.58 -13.80 -6.80
CA VAL A 195 9.88 -12.52 -6.91
C VAL A 195 10.83 -11.44 -7.44
N ARG A 196 10.32 -10.63 -8.37
CA ARG A 196 10.93 -9.37 -8.82
C ARG A 196 10.16 -8.24 -8.15
N TYR A 197 10.89 -7.43 -7.39
CA TYR A 197 10.31 -6.32 -6.63
C TYR A 197 10.33 -5.01 -7.42
N GLY A 198 9.56 -4.04 -6.96
CA GLY A 198 9.34 -2.76 -7.60
C GLY A 198 7.98 -2.70 -8.29
N LEU A 199 7.81 -1.68 -9.10
CA LEU A 199 6.57 -1.45 -9.86
C LEU A 199 6.66 -2.11 -11.24
N THR A 200 5.52 -2.33 -11.87
CA THR A 200 5.47 -2.77 -13.29
C THR A 200 6.15 -1.76 -14.22
N ARG A 201 6.16 -0.48 -13.82
CA ARG A 201 6.94 0.62 -14.44
C ARG A 201 7.64 1.36 -13.30
N ASN A 202 8.94 1.12 -13.13
CA ASN A 202 9.73 1.74 -12.07
C ASN A 202 9.88 3.26 -12.30
N ILE A 203 10.05 3.98 -11.20
CA ILE A 203 10.20 5.45 -11.22
C ILE A 203 11.66 5.92 -11.33
N ASP A 204 12.61 5.01 -11.24
CA ASP A 204 14.05 5.20 -11.43
C ASP A 204 14.63 6.45 -10.74
N THR A 205 14.19 6.72 -9.50
CA THR A 205 14.62 7.90 -8.75
C THR A 205 14.70 7.64 -7.25
N PHE A 206 15.61 8.37 -6.60
CA PHE A 206 15.69 8.47 -5.13
C PHE A 206 15.15 9.79 -4.59
N ASN A 207 14.55 10.63 -5.44
CA ASN A 207 13.93 11.87 -5.01
C ASN A 207 12.62 11.56 -4.25
N LEU A 208 12.61 11.84 -2.95
CA LEU A 208 11.48 11.54 -2.07
C LEU A 208 10.18 12.24 -2.50
N GLY A 209 10.29 13.49 -3.00
CA GLY A 209 9.13 14.22 -3.50
C GLY A 209 8.53 13.54 -4.73
N THR A 210 9.36 13.06 -5.66
CA THR A 210 8.90 12.32 -6.83
C THR A 210 8.28 10.98 -6.40
N ILE A 211 8.94 10.23 -5.53
CA ILE A 211 8.40 8.96 -5.00
C ILE A 211 7.02 9.16 -4.36
N ALA A 212 6.84 10.21 -3.56
CA ALA A 212 5.58 10.48 -2.86
C ALA A 212 4.46 11.03 -3.76
N THR A 213 4.77 11.57 -4.94
CA THR A 213 3.80 12.34 -5.73
C THR A 213 3.65 11.91 -7.19
N HIS A 214 4.45 10.94 -7.68
CA HIS A 214 4.42 10.57 -9.10
C HIS A 214 3.03 10.09 -9.53
N GLU A 215 2.42 9.18 -8.79
CA GLU A 215 1.11 8.63 -9.16
C GLU A 215 -0.01 9.69 -9.05
N TRP A 216 0.08 10.63 -8.11
CA TRP A 216 -0.85 11.77 -8.03
C TRP A 216 -0.74 12.69 -9.24
N ARG A 217 0.47 12.93 -9.75
CA ARG A 217 0.69 13.70 -10.97
C ARG A 217 0.14 12.98 -12.19
N ASP A 218 0.35 11.67 -12.25
CA ASP A 218 -0.15 10.81 -13.31
C ASP A 218 -1.67 10.80 -13.35
N ILE A 219 -2.34 10.65 -12.18
CA ILE A 219 -3.80 10.77 -12.07
C ILE A 219 -4.27 12.14 -12.61
N ALA A 220 -3.63 13.23 -12.19
CA ALA A 220 -4.02 14.58 -12.62
C ALA A 220 -3.85 14.76 -14.14
N ALA A 221 -2.75 14.26 -14.72
CA ALA A 221 -2.49 14.32 -16.15
C ALA A 221 -3.51 13.50 -16.95
N ASP A 222 -3.81 12.28 -16.52
CA ASP A 222 -4.77 11.40 -17.18
C ASP A 222 -6.20 11.98 -17.14
N ILE A 223 -6.62 12.52 -15.99
CA ILE A 223 -7.93 13.20 -15.86
C ILE A 223 -8.01 14.43 -16.76
N ALA A 224 -6.92 15.21 -16.87
CA ALA A 224 -6.89 16.41 -17.71
C ALA A 224 -7.02 16.09 -19.21
N THR A 225 -6.44 14.96 -19.65
CA THR A 225 -6.40 14.54 -21.06
C THR A 225 -7.50 13.54 -21.42
N ALA A 226 -8.23 13.01 -20.45
CA ALA A 226 -9.27 12.00 -20.66
C ALA A 226 -10.41 12.53 -21.57
N PRO A 227 -10.79 11.78 -22.62
CA PRO A 227 -11.78 12.22 -23.60
C PRO A 227 -13.21 12.23 -23.05
N THR A 228 -13.51 11.39 -22.07
CA THR A 228 -14.87 11.25 -21.51
C THR A 228 -14.90 11.39 -20.00
N TRP A 229 -16.06 11.72 -19.44
CA TRP A 229 -16.28 11.71 -17.99
C TRP A 229 -16.11 10.31 -17.38
N SER A 230 -16.49 9.27 -18.12
CA SER A 230 -16.28 7.88 -17.69
C SER A 230 -14.79 7.57 -17.52
N ASP A 231 -13.94 8.03 -18.46
CA ASP A 231 -12.50 7.86 -18.35
C ASP A 231 -11.93 8.66 -17.17
N ARG A 232 -12.39 9.90 -16.95
CA ARG A 232 -11.95 10.73 -15.81
C ARG A 232 -12.22 10.06 -14.48
N PHE A 233 -13.43 9.56 -14.27
CA PHE A 233 -13.78 8.79 -13.06
C PHE A 233 -13.04 7.46 -13.03
N GLY A 234 -12.84 6.81 -14.17
CA GLY A 234 -12.08 5.57 -14.27
C GLY A 234 -10.62 5.77 -13.83
N PHE A 235 -9.95 6.82 -14.31
CA PHE A 235 -8.57 7.15 -13.94
C PHE A 235 -8.38 7.45 -12.45
N LEU A 236 -9.43 7.85 -11.74
CA LEU A 236 -9.38 8.11 -10.31
C LEU A 236 -9.74 6.87 -9.49
N LEU A 237 -10.79 6.14 -9.86
CA LEU A 237 -11.46 5.18 -8.99
C LEU A 237 -11.17 3.71 -9.33
N ARG A 238 -10.87 3.38 -10.60
CA ARG A 238 -10.50 2.01 -10.98
C ARG A 238 -9.05 1.71 -10.60
N GLY A 239 -8.67 0.44 -10.62
CA GLY A 239 -7.31 0.01 -10.27
C GLY A 239 -6.23 0.57 -11.21
N PRO A 240 -4.97 0.59 -10.76
CA PRO A 240 -3.85 1.11 -11.56
C PRO A 240 -3.65 0.33 -12.86
N GLY A 241 -3.88 -0.99 -12.88
CA GLY A 241 -3.79 -1.81 -14.10
C GLY A 241 -4.69 -1.29 -15.20
N TRP A 242 -6.00 -1.07 -14.91
CA TRP A 242 -6.93 -0.49 -15.87
C TRP A 242 -6.48 0.91 -16.35
N ALA A 243 -5.97 1.73 -15.43
CA ALA A 243 -5.58 3.09 -15.77
C ALA A 243 -4.38 3.12 -16.73
N TYR A 244 -3.40 2.23 -16.52
CA TYR A 244 -2.22 2.14 -17.40
C TYR A 244 -2.58 1.57 -18.76
N GLU A 245 -3.43 0.54 -18.84
CA GLU A 245 -3.96 0.00 -20.10
C GLU A 245 -4.75 1.06 -20.86
N ARG A 246 -5.64 1.78 -20.16
CA ARG A 246 -6.45 2.83 -20.78
C ARG A 246 -5.62 4.01 -21.29
N ARG A 247 -4.57 4.37 -20.58
CA ARG A 247 -3.60 5.40 -21.04
C ARG A 247 -2.91 4.96 -22.33
N ASP A 248 -2.46 3.70 -22.38
CA ASP A 248 -1.80 3.15 -23.56
C ASP A 248 -2.76 3.08 -24.77
N GLU A 249 -4.05 2.74 -24.57
CA GLU A 249 -5.09 2.77 -25.60
C GLU A 249 -5.36 4.16 -26.14
N LEU A 250 -5.31 5.18 -25.26
CA LEU A 250 -5.57 6.58 -25.63
C LEU A 250 -4.32 7.28 -26.21
N ALA A 251 -3.15 6.67 -26.08
CA ALA A 251 -1.93 7.22 -26.67
C ALA A 251 -2.06 7.23 -28.19
N PRO A 252 -1.64 8.30 -28.90
CA PRO A 252 -1.61 8.31 -30.37
C PRO A 252 -0.78 7.11 -30.83
N ALA A 253 -1.30 6.39 -31.84
CA ALA A 253 -0.53 5.31 -32.46
C ALA A 253 0.85 5.87 -32.85
N ALA A 254 1.92 5.24 -32.33
CA ALA A 254 3.27 5.61 -32.71
C ALA A 254 3.33 5.60 -34.24
N LEU A 255 3.65 6.75 -34.83
CA LEU A 255 3.86 6.82 -36.30
C LEU A 255 4.88 5.75 -36.63
N GLU A 256 4.48 4.76 -37.44
CA GLU A 256 5.46 3.80 -37.96
C GLU A 256 6.58 4.60 -38.61
N PRO A 257 7.86 4.23 -38.36
CA PRO A 257 8.96 4.90 -39.04
C PRO A 257 8.70 4.79 -40.54
N VAL A 258 8.53 5.96 -41.19
CA VAL A 258 8.39 6.02 -42.64
C VAL A 258 9.61 5.27 -43.21
N SER A 259 9.37 4.11 -43.80
CA SER A 259 10.41 3.38 -44.51
C SER A 259 10.92 4.33 -45.61
N GLU A 260 12.16 4.80 -45.48
CA GLU A 260 12.81 5.55 -46.55
C GLU A 260 12.74 4.70 -47.84
N PRO A 261 12.34 5.27 -48.96
CA PRO A 261 12.36 4.55 -50.24
C PRO A 261 13.81 4.19 -50.52
N VAL A 262 14.05 2.89 -50.65
CA VAL A 262 15.35 2.37 -51.13
C VAL A 262 15.60 3.00 -52.48
N ALA A 263 16.55 3.94 -52.55
CA ALA A 263 17.03 4.51 -53.81
C ALA A 263 17.68 3.37 -54.63
N GLY A 264 17.02 3.08 -55.79
CA GLY A 264 17.50 2.14 -56.79
C GLY A 264 18.62 2.72 -57.64
#